data_4515e8950c32cbc8772ba76eec166415
#
_entry.id   4515e8950c32cbc8772ba76eec166415
#
_cell.length_a   1.000
_cell.length_b   1.000
_cell.length_c   1.000
_cell.angle_alpha   90.00
_cell.angle_beta   90.00
_cell.angle_gamma   90.00
#
_symmetry.space_group_name_H-M   'P 1'
#
loop_
_entity.id
_entity.type
_entity.pdbx_description
1 polymer ?
#
loop_
_entity_poly.entity_id
_entity_poly.type
_entity_poly.pdbx_seq_one_letter_code
_entity_poly.pdbx_strand_id
1 'polypeptide(L)'
;MLPITEQENPNTATIDKASTIDAARLINNEDKLVTAAVEKVLPQVAEAIDHIVERLEKGGRLFYIGTGTSGRLGVLDASEIPPTYGVSYDLVQGIIAGGYEALYKATEASEDNREAAMADLKARGLTRPDAVVGIAASGRTPYTIGAVEYARSLGCYTAAIVCNPDSEITKAVDVAIVPVVGPEAITGSTRMKAGTAQKLILNTISTIAMIRLGYVNGNRMTNMKTSNEKLRERGLRILMTETGLEAAAASALLEDAEHDLRIALVMHRAKVGRDSAERALEGSAFVVDDAHCGVRQRAGAAGDENSAGHVQRLTARDQALQRWA
;
A
#
# COMPACT_ATOMS: atom_id res chain seq x y z
N MET A 1 4.58 13.16 -31.76
CA MET A 1 5.84 13.08 -30.99
C MET A 1 5.89 11.71 -30.33
N LEU A 2 7.04 11.02 -30.29
CA LEU A 2 7.18 9.74 -29.59
C LEU A 2 6.92 9.92 -28.10
N PRO A 3 6.27 8.95 -27.41
CA PRO A 3 6.17 8.94 -25.96
C PRO A 3 7.56 9.04 -25.32
N ILE A 4 7.66 9.67 -24.16
CA ILE A 4 8.95 9.89 -23.48
C ILE A 4 9.64 8.55 -23.19
N THR A 5 8.88 7.53 -22.85
CA THR A 5 9.39 6.15 -22.58
C THR A 5 10.00 5.46 -23.81
N GLU A 6 9.70 5.95 -25.02
CA GLU A 6 10.19 5.40 -26.29
C GLU A 6 11.29 6.27 -26.93
N GLN A 7 11.64 7.40 -26.33
CA GLN A 7 12.69 8.28 -26.83
C GLN A 7 14.08 7.74 -26.50
N GLU A 8 15.04 8.02 -27.37
CA GLU A 8 16.44 7.74 -27.08
C GLU A 8 16.98 8.68 -26.00
N ASN A 9 17.82 8.15 -25.11
CA ASN A 9 18.46 8.94 -24.09
C ASN A 9 19.82 9.45 -24.60
N PRO A 10 19.99 10.77 -24.80
CA PRO A 10 21.23 11.31 -25.31
C PRO A 10 22.42 11.09 -24.36
N ASN A 11 22.16 10.98 -23.04
CA ASN A 11 23.21 10.79 -22.03
C ASN A 11 23.82 9.38 -22.08
N THR A 12 23.11 8.42 -22.69
CA THR A 12 23.54 7.01 -22.75
C THR A 12 23.68 6.47 -24.18
N ALA A 13 23.70 7.35 -25.19
CA ALA A 13 23.71 6.97 -26.61
C ALA A 13 24.87 6.05 -27.02
N THR A 14 25.97 6.04 -26.26
CA THR A 14 27.15 5.20 -26.53
C THR A 14 27.46 4.22 -25.39
N ILE A 15 26.46 3.88 -24.57
CA ILE A 15 26.64 2.99 -23.40
C ILE A 15 27.18 1.60 -23.77
N ASP A 16 26.85 1.12 -24.96
CA ASP A 16 27.31 -0.16 -25.52
C ASP A 16 28.84 -0.23 -25.69
N LYS A 17 29.49 0.93 -25.81
CA LYS A 17 30.97 1.07 -26.00
C LYS A 17 31.70 1.43 -24.72
N ALA A 18 30.96 1.69 -23.65
CA ALA A 18 31.53 2.11 -22.39
C ALA A 18 32.18 0.93 -21.65
N SER A 19 33.19 1.21 -20.81
CA SER A 19 33.67 0.23 -19.84
C SER A 19 32.54 -0.15 -18.86
N THR A 20 32.63 -1.32 -18.21
CA THR A 20 31.62 -1.75 -17.22
C THR A 20 31.39 -0.70 -16.13
N ILE A 21 32.45 -0.08 -15.62
CA ILE A 21 32.31 0.95 -14.58
C ILE A 21 31.67 2.23 -15.12
N ASP A 22 31.97 2.60 -16.35
CA ASP A 22 31.40 3.81 -16.94
C ASP A 22 29.95 3.58 -17.34
N ALA A 23 29.61 2.41 -17.89
CA ALA A 23 28.21 2.03 -18.10
C ALA A 23 27.39 2.05 -16.79
N ALA A 24 27.94 1.50 -15.70
CA ALA A 24 27.30 1.55 -14.38
C ALA A 24 27.12 2.99 -13.88
N ARG A 25 28.10 3.87 -14.10
CA ARG A 25 27.99 5.31 -13.77
C ARG A 25 26.92 6.02 -14.58
N LEU A 26 26.81 5.73 -15.88
CA LEU A 26 25.77 6.29 -16.74
C LEU A 26 24.39 5.91 -16.24
N ILE A 27 24.13 4.63 -15.96
CA ILE A 27 22.85 4.14 -15.41
C ILE A 27 22.56 4.83 -14.07
N ASN A 28 23.52 4.81 -13.14
CA ASN A 28 23.32 5.40 -11.81
C ASN A 28 23.05 6.92 -11.87
N ASN A 29 23.62 7.64 -12.84
CA ASN A 29 23.35 9.06 -13.02
C ASN A 29 21.92 9.31 -13.52
N GLU A 30 21.42 8.46 -14.40
CA GLU A 30 20.00 8.48 -14.81
C GLU A 30 19.06 8.16 -13.65
N ASP A 31 19.37 7.17 -12.83
CA ASP A 31 18.55 6.77 -11.68
C ASP A 31 18.42 7.87 -10.63
N LYS A 32 19.41 8.76 -10.46
CA LYS A 32 19.34 9.93 -9.57
C LYS A 32 18.21 10.91 -9.93
N LEU A 33 17.75 10.89 -11.17
CA LEU A 33 16.68 11.78 -11.64
C LEU A 33 15.28 11.30 -11.16
N VAL A 34 15.15 10.06 -10.76
CA VAL A 34 13.86 9.43 -10.42
C VAL A 34 13.23 10.07 -9.20
N THR A 35 13.99 10.29 -8.14
CA THR A 35 13.47 10.87 -6.89
C THR A 35 12.94 12.28 -7.10
N ALA A 36 13.65 13.09 -7.90
CA ALA A 36 13.21 14.44 -8.26
C ALA A 36 11.94 14.44 -9.15
N ALA A 37 11.76 13.41 -9.98
CA ALA A 37 10.54 13.25 -10.76
C ALA A 37 9.35 12.84 -9.87
N VAL A 38 9.58 11.97 -8.89
CA VAL A 38 8.56 11.56 -7.90
C VAL A 38 8.16 12.74 -7.00
N GLU A 39 9.13 13.55 -6.55
CA GLU A 39 8.87 14.74 -5.72
C GLU A 39 7.85 15.69 -6.36
N LYS A 40 7.91 15.88 -7.67
CA LYS A 40 7.00 16.77 -8.41
C LYS A 40 5.54 16.31 -8.41
N VAL A 41 5.29 15.03 -8.17
CA VAL A 41 3.96 14.43 -8.19
C VAL A 41 3.43 14.07 -6.80
N LEU A 42 4.13 14.44 -5.73
CA LEU A 42 3.68 14.21 -4.36
C LEU A 42 2.29 14.78 -4.05
N PRO A 43 1.86 15.94 -4.60
CA PRO A 43 0.49 16.41 -4.41
C PRO A 43 -0.55 15.41 -4.93
N GLN A 44 -0.38 14.85 -6.14
CA GLN A 44 -1.27 13.85 -6.71
C GLN A 44 -1.20 12.52 -5.96
N VAL A 45 -0.01 12.14 -5.46
CA VAL A 45 0.15 10.96 -4.60
C VAL A 45 -0.65 11.15 -3.29
N ALA A 46 -0.56 12.31 -2.65
CA ALA A 46 -1.30 12.61 -1.43
C ALA A 46 -2.82 12.60 -1.66
N GLU A 47 -3.30 13.23 -2.72
CA GLU A 47 -4.70 13.20 -3.13
C GLU A 47 -5.20 11.76 -3.34
N ALA A 48 -4.44 10.93 -4.06
CA ALA A 48 -4.79 9.54 -4.26
C ALA A 48 -4.87 8.76 -2.94
N ILE A 49 -3.92 8.99 -2.02
CA ILE A 49 -3.90 8.34 -0.71
C ILE A 49 -5.13 8.72 0.11
N ASP A 50 -5.50 10.00 0.17
CA ASP A 50 -6.64 10.46 0.94
C ASP A 50 -7.95 9.79 0.47
N HIS A 51 -8.16 9.68 -0.85
CA HIS A 51 -9.30 8.95 -1.41
C HIS A 51 -9.24 7.44 -1.18
N ILE A 52 -8.06 6.82 -1.28
CA ILE A 52 -7.87 5.39 -0.98
C ILE A 52 -8.23 5.12 0.49
N VAL A 53 -7.71 5.92 1.42
CA VAL A 53 -7.99 5.79 2.86
C VAL A 53 -9.50 5.92 3.12
N GLU A 54 -10.17 6.89 2.52
CA GLU A 54 -11.63 7.04 2.62
C GLU A 54 -12.40 5.79 2.18
N ARG A 55 -11.92 5.09 1.13
CA ARG A 55 -12.51 3.83 0.66
C ARG A 55 -12.25 2.67 1.62
N LEU A 56 -11.01 2.55 2.11
CA LEU A 56 -10.64 1.52 3.08
C LEU A 56 -11.41 1.67 4.40
N GLU A 57 -11.58 2.90 4.90
CA GLU A 57 -12.39 3.19 6.09
C GLU A 57 -13.88 2.82 5.94
N LYS A 58 -14.39 2.78 4.70
CA LYS A 58 -15.74 2.33 4.38
C LYS A 58 -15.85 0.82 4.11
N GLY A 59 -14.80 0.05 4.41
CA GLY A 59 -14.74 -1.41 4.20
C GLY A 59 -14.46 -1.80 2.75
N GLY A 60 -13.92 -0.89 1.94
CA GLY A 60 -13.38 -1.18 0.62
C GLY A 60 -11.97 -1.77 0.69
N ARG A 61 -11.44 -2.14 -0.46
CA ARG A 61 -10.10 -2.73 -0.66
C ARG A 61 -9.31 -1.88 -1.64
N LEU A 62 -7.98 -2.02 -1.61
CA LEU A 62 -7.08 -1.45 -2.61
C LEU A 62 -6.62 -2.53 -3.60
N PHE A 63 -6.79 -2.26 -4.89
CA PHE A 63 -6.28 -3.11 -5.97
C PHE A 63 -5.22 -2.38 -6.76
N TYR A 64 -4.04 -2.98 -6.86
CA TYR A 64 -3.01 -2.63 -7.82
C TYR A 64 -3.16 -3.52 -9.05
N ILE A 65 -3.19 -2.96 -10.24
CA ILE A 65 -3.35 -3.74 -11.47
C ILE A 65 -2.43 -3.23 -12.58
N GLY A 66 -1.73 -4.17 -13.23
CA GLY A 66 -0.80 -3.84 -14.31
C GLY A 66 -0.26 -5.04 -15.03
N THR A 67 0.63 -4.79 -15.98
CA THR A 67 1.31 -5.84 -16.78
C THR A 67 2.82 -5.81 -16.53
N GLY A 68 3.51 -6.88 -16.88
CA GLY A 68 4.97 -6.95 -16.86
C GLY A 68 5.59 -6.47 -15.53
N THR A 69 6.56 -5.56 -15.61
CA THR A 69 7.22 -4.97 -14.43
C THR A 69 6.24 -4.24 -13.52
N SER A 70 5.32 -3.46 -14.10
CA SER A 70 4.33 -2.68 -13.34
C SER A 70 3.42 -3.57 -12.51
N GLY A 71 2.90 -4.67 -13.09
CA GLY A 71 2.09 -5.65 -12.38
C GLY A 71 2.88 -6.38 -11.27
N ARG A 72 4.15 -6.74 -11.54
CA ARG A 72 5.04 -7.36 -10.52
C ARG A 72 5.26 -6.45 -9.33
N LEU A 73 5.47 -5.15 -9.55
CA LEU A 73 5.66 -4.17 -8.48
C LEU A 73 4.39 -4.01 -7.65
N GLY A 74 3.21 -4.00 -8.28
CA GLY A 74 1.93 -3.98 -7.57
C GLY A 74 1.72 -5.21 -6.70
N VAL A 75 2.03 -6.42 -7.22
CA VAL A 75 1.96 -7.66 -6.45
C VAL A 75 2.99 -7.67 -5.31
N LEU A 76 4.22 -7.20 -5.57
CA LEU A 76 5.27 -7.10 -4.56
C LEU A 76 4.81 -6.23 -3.38
N ASP A 77 4.37 -4.99 -3.66
CA ASP A 77 3.94 -4.06 -2.61
C ASP A 77 2.76 -4.62 -1.81
N ALA A 78 1.74 -5.15 -2.50
CA ALA A 78 0.57 -5.75 -1.86
C ALA A 78 0.93 -6.93 -0.94
N SER A 79 1.89 -7.76 -1.34
CA SER A 79 2.30 -8.96 -0.58
C SER A 79 3.02 -8.63 0.74
N GLU A 80 3.63 -7.45 0.83
CA GLU A 80 4.37 -6.99 2.02
C GLU A 80 3.47 -6.33 3.09
N ILE A 81 2.22 -5.97 2.75
CA ILE A 81 1.31 -5.29 3.67
C ILE A 81 0.83 -6.20 4.81
N PRO A 82 0.35 -7.44 4.57
CA PRO A 82 -0.11 -8.31 5.64
C PRO A 82 0.97 -8.65 6.68
N PRO A 83 2.20 -9.07 6.30
CA PRO A 83 3.24 -9.38 7.28
C PRO A 83 3.76 -8.14 8.03
N THR A 84 3.65 -6.94 7.41
CA THR A 84 4.13 -5.68 8.01
C THR A 84 3.13 -5.11 9.01
N TYR A 85 1.83 -5.14 8.67
CA TYR A 85 0.79 -4.45 9.45
C TYR A 85 -0.22 -5.40 10.10
N GLY A 86 -0.10 -6.71 9.91
CA GLY A 86 -0.98 -7.72 10.54
C GLY A 86 -2.41 -7.71 10.02
N VAL A 87 -2.63 -7.20 8.81
CA VAL A 87 -3.94 -7.13 8.16
C VAL A 87 -4.21 -8.33 7.24
N SER A 88 -5.44 -8.47 6.77
CA SER A 88 -5.82 -9.49 5.80
C SER A 88 -5.11 -9.31 4.46
N TYR A 89 -4.82 -10.42 3.78
CA TYR A 89 -4.34 -10.44 2.38
C TYR A 89 -5.36 -9.87 1.39
N ASP A 90 -6.61 -9.72 1.79
CA ASP A 90 -7.67 -9.15 0.96
C ASP A 90 -7.70 -7.61 0.97
N LEU A 91 -7.09 -6.96 1.97
CA LEU A 91 -7.14 -5.51 2.13
C LEU A 91 -6.43 -4.78 0.98
N VAL A 92 -5.22 -5.25 0.61
CA VAL A 92 -4.44 -4.73 -0.52
C VAL A 92 -4.09 -5.90 -1.43
N GLN A 93 -4.51 -5.85 -2.68
CA GLN A 93 -4.32 -6.93 -3.64
C GLN A 93 -3.58 -6.45 -4.88
N GLY A 94 -2.60 -7.24 -5.32
CA GLY A 94 -1.90 -7.03 -6.59
C GLY A 94 -2.43 -7.98 -7.67
N ILE A 95 -2.73 -7.43 -8.85
CA ILE A 95 -3.19 -8.19 -10.02
C ILE A 95 -2.22 -7.94 -11.17
N ILE A 96 -1.74 -9.02 -11.78
CA ILE A 96 -0.87 -8.97 -12.95
C ILE A 96 -1.52 -9.70 -14.12
N ALA A 97 -1.51 -9.09 -15.30
CA ALA A 97 -1.96 -9.75 -16.53
C ALA A 97 -1.21 -11.07 -16.77
N GLY A 98 -1.94 -12.13 -17.06
CA GLY A 98 -1.37 -13.49 -17.19
C GLY A 98 -1.24 -14.24 -15.87
N GLY A 99 -1.66 -13.66 -14.74
CA GLY A 99 -1.76 -14.32 -13.45
C GLY A 99 -0.41 -14.71 -12.84
N TYR A 100 -0.41 -15.77 -12.01
CA TYR A 100 0.76 -16.18 -11.23
C TYR A 100 1.99 -16.50 -12.11
N GLU A 101 1.80 -17.12 -13.28
CA GLU A 101 2.91 -17.44 -14.18
C GLU A 101 3.65 -16.18 -14.66
N ALA A 102 2.93 -15.08 -14.87
CA ALA A 102 3.50 -13.81 -15.31
C ALA A 102 4.44 -13.13 -14.28
N LEU A 103 4.45 -13.57 -13.02
CA LEU A 103 5.39 -13.08 -12.02
C LEU A 103 6.85 -13.43 -12.35
N TYR A 104 7.10 -14.60 -12.91
CA TYR A 104 8.43 -15.10 -13.21
C TYR A 104 8.70 -15.32 -14.70
N LYS A 105 7.66 -15.33 -15.57
CA LYS A 105 7.78 -15.53 -17.00
C LYS A 105 7.03 -14.44 -17.75
N ALA A 106 7.66 -13.81 -18.73
CA ALA A 106 7.01 -12.77 -19.53
C ALA A 106 5.85 -13.34 -20.36
N THR A 107 4.68 -12.69 -20.29
CA THR A 107 3.46 -13.07 -21.04
C THR A 107 2.95 -11.83 -21.79
N GLU A 108 3.61 -11.47 -22.91
CA GLU A 108 3.29 -10.25 -23.68
C GLU A 108 1.87 -10.23 -24.23
N ALA A 109 1.35 -11.39 -24.67
CA ALA A 109 0.01 -11.53 -25.22
C ALA A 109 -1.12 -11.12 -24.24
N SER A 110 -0.84 -11.07 -22.93
CA SER A 110 -1.83 -10.67 -21.91
C SER A 110 -2.02 -9.17 -21.82
N GLU A 111 -1.12 -8.35 -22.39
CA GLU A 111 -1.11 -6.89 -22.23
C GLU A 111 -2.19 -6.21 -23.08
N ASP A 112 -2.57 -6.82 -24.21
CA ASP A 112 -3.48 -6.22 -25.19
C ASP A 112 -4.98 -6.51 -24.93
N ASN A 113 -5.28 -7.31 -23.90
CA ASN A 113 -6.65 -7.78 -23.64
C ASN A 113 -7.36 -6.97 -22.56
N ARG A 114 -8.22 -6.02 -22.94
CA ARG A 114 -9.05 -5.22 -22.02
C ARG A 114 -10.08 -6.06 -21.26
N GLU A 115 -10.69 -7.06 -21.91
CA GLU A 115 -11.71 -7.92 -21.30
C GLU A 115 -11.12 -8.83 -20.22
N ALA A 116 -9.87 -9.28 -20.37
CA ALA A 116 -9.18 -10.06 -19.37
C ALA A 116 -9.03 -9.28 -18.04
N ALA A 117 -8.72 -7.99 -18.10
CA ALA A 117 -8.65 -7.14 -16.92
C ALA A 117 -9.98 -7.04 -16.16
N MET A 118 -11.08 -6.91 -16.91
CA MET A 118 -12.44 -6.92 -16.31
C MET A 118 -12.75 -8.26 -15.67
N ALA A 119 -12.36 -9.37 -16.30
CA ALA A 119 -12.57 -10.73 -15.78
C ALA A 119 -11.78 -10.93 -14.48
N ASP A 120 -10.52 -10.47 -14.43
CA ASP A 120 -9.66 -10.57 -13.25
C ASP A 120 -10.23 -9.78 -12.06
N LEU A 121 -10.72 -8.55 -12.28
CA LEU A 121 -11.35 -7.74 -11.24
C LEU A 121 -12.69 -8.32 -10.79
N LYS A 122 -13.51 -8.87 -11.70
CA LYS A 122 -14.75 -9.59 -11.37
C LYS A 122 -14.48 -10.82 -10.50
N ALA A 123 -13.46 -11.60 -10.85
CA ALA A 123 -13.06 -12.79 -10.08
C ALA A 123 -12.63 -12.45 -8.65
N ARG A 124 -12.10 -11.23 -8.42
CA ARG A 124 -11.78 -10.70 -7.09
C ARG A 124 -12.97 -10.03 -6.39
N GLY A 125 -14.15 -10.05 -7.02
CA GLY A 125 -15.36 -9.47 -6.47
C GLY A 125 -15.27 -7.95 -6.26
N LEU A 126 -14.72 -7.21 -7.24
CA LEU A 126 -14.62 -5.74 -7.16
C LEU A 126 -15.98 -5.10 -6.93
N THR A 127 -16.08 -4.15 -6.00
CA THR A 127 -17.29 -3.47 -5.60
C THR A 127 -17.08 -1.96 -5.45
N ARG A 128 -18.16 -1.18 -5.45
CA ARG A 128 -18.12 0.29 -5.40
C ARG A 128 -17.22 0.92 -4.32
N PRO A 129 -17.15 0.42 -3.06
CA PRO A 129 -16.26 0.99 -2.05
C PRO A 129 -14.78 0.76 -2.32
N ASP A 130 -14.42 -0.12 -3.26
CA ASP A 130 -13.02 -0.42 -3.55
C ASP A 130 -12.31 0.73 -4.28
N ALA A 131 -10.98 0.74 -4.21
CA ALA A 131 -10.08 1.62 -4.95
C ALA A 131 -9.20 0.80 -5.90
N VAL A 132 -8.98 1.28 -7.12
CA VAL A 132 -8.14 0.62 -8.13
C VAL A 132 -7.05 1.58 -8.62
N VAL A 133 -5.80 1.15 -8.53
CA VAL A 133 -4.64 1.87 -9.06
C VAL A 133 -4.07 1.10 -10.26
N GLY A 134 -4.25 1.65 -11.46
CA GLY A 134 -3.66 1.15 -12.68
C GLY A 134 -2.19 1.54 -12.79
N ILE A 135 -1.32 0.59 -13.10
CA ILE A 135 0.13 0.82 -13.18
C ILE A 135 0.60 0.47 -14.59
N ALA A 136 1.06 1.49 -15.35
CA ALA A 136 1.54 1.32 -16.71
C ALA A 136 2.54 2.42 -17.09
N ALA A 137 3.82 2.11 -17.29
CA ALA A 137 4.83 3.11 -17.62
C ALA A 137 4.48 3.94 -18.87
N SER A 138 4.00 3.28 -19.94
CA SER A 138 3.58 3.94 -21.19
C SER A 138 2.23 4.67 -21.07
N GLY A 139 1.36 4.23 -20.16
CA GLY A 139 -0.02 4.72 -20.04
C GLY A 139 -0.93 4.33 -21.22
N ARG A 140 -0.54 3.33 -22.02
CA ARG A 140 -1.24 2.87 -23.23
C ARG A 140 -1.65 1.41 -23.21
N THR A 141 -1.27 0.68 -22.17
CA THR A 141 -1.50 -0.77 -22.05
C THR A 141 -2.99 -1.08 -21.98
N PRO A 142 -3.60 -1.75 -22.98
CA PRO A 142 -5.04 -1.97 -23.04
C PRO A 142 -5.60 -2.67 -21.83
N TYR A 143 -4.92 -3.70 -21.33
CA TYR A 143 -5.30 -4.39 -20.09
C TYR A 143 -5.49 -3.42 -18.91
N THR A 144 -4.51 -2.55 -18.65
CA THR A 144 -4.57 -1.64 -17.50
C THR A 144 -5.64 -0.56 -17.70
N ILE A 145 -5.82 -0.08 -18.92
CA ILE A 145 -6.89 0.88 -19.26
C ILE A 145 -8.27 0.25 -19.05
N GLY A 146 -8.49 -0.96 -19.59
CA GLY A 146 -9.75 -1.69 -19.39
C GLY A 146 -10.09 -1.93 -17.92
N ALA A 147 -9.07 -2.18 -17.09
CA ALA A 147 -9.24 -2.34 -15.65
C ALA A 147 -9.79 -1.08 -14.97
N VAL A 148 -9.15 0.09 -15.21
CA VAL A 148 -9.56 1.34 -14.56
C VAL A 148 -10.91 1.84 -15.10
N GLU A 149 -11.18 1.69 -16.39
CA GLU A 149 -12.47 2.01 -16.98
C GLU A 149 -13.61 1.17 -16.39
N TYR A 150 -13.38 -0.15 -16.24
CA TYR A 150 -14.34 -1.04 -15.60
C TYR A 150 -14.57 -0.66 -14.13
N ALA A 151 -13.50 -0.43 -13.36
CA ALA A 151 -13.61 -0.01 -11.96
C ALA A 151 -14.42 1.30 -11.84
N ARG A 152 -14.13 2.28 -12.67
CA ARG A 152 -14.84 3.56 -12.70
C ARG A 152 -16.33 3.39 -13.05
N SER A 153 -16.66 2.48 -13.96
CA SER A 153 -18.06 2.17 -14.32
C SER A 153 -18.87 1.61 -13.15
N LEU A 154 -18.22 0.96 -12.18
CA LEU A 154 -18.84 0.48 -10.94
C LEU A 154 -18.90 1.54 -9.82
N GLY A 155 -18.30 2.73 -10.03
CA GLY A 155 -18.21 3.80 -9.05
C GLY A 155 -17.10 3.60 -8.02
N CYS A 156 -16.11 2.74 -8.32
CA CYS A 156 -14.87 2.65 -7.56
C CYS A 156 -14.06 3.95 -7.70
N TYR A 157 -13.21 4.26 -6.73
CA TYR A 157 -12.18 5.26 -6.91
C TYR A 157 -11.07 4.71 -7.81
N THR A 158 -10.56 5.54 -8.72
CA THR A 158 -9.53 5.13 -9.68
C THR A 158 -8.35 6.08 -9.71
N ALA A 159 -7.13 5.53 -9.66
CA ALA A 159 -5.91 6.28 -9.92
C ALA A 159 -5.02 5.53 -10.92
N ALA A 160 -4.05 6.23 -11.51
CA ALA A 160 -3.05 5.61 -12.37
C ALA A 160 -1.64 6.13 -12.07
N ILE A 161 -0.64 5.25 -12.16
CA ILE A 161 0.79 5.60 -12.08
C ILE A 161 1.40 5.35 -13.46
N VAL A 162 1.81 6.43 -14.14
CA VAL A 162 2.32 6.39 -15.51
C VAL A 162 3.50 7.33 -15.68
N CYS A 163 4.38 7.12 -16.67
CA CYS A 163 5.54 7.99 -16.89
C CYS A 163 5.43 8.87 -18.14
N ASN A 164 4.33 8.76 -18.88
CA ASN A 164 4.03 9.63 -20.03
C ASN A 164 2.85 10.54 -19.73
N PRO A 165 3.01 11.86 -19.78
CA PRO A 165 1.90 12.81 -19.69
C PRO A 165 0.95 12.62 -20.90
N ASP A 166 -0.30 13.02 -20.71
CA ASP A 166 -1.35 13.00 -21.74
C ASP A 166 -1.61 11.61 -22.38
N SER A 167 -1.21 10.53 -21.70
CA SER A 167 -1.48 9.17 -22.15
C SER A 167 -2.96 8.80 -21.98
N GLU A 168 -3.42 7.75 -22.66
CA GLU A 168 -4.84 7.36 -22.67
C GLU A 168 -5.40 7.12 -21.27
N ILE A 169 -4.66 6.41 -20.42
CA ILE A 169 -5.09 6.08 -19.06
C ILE A 169 -5.27 7.31 -18.17
N THR A 170 -4.52 8.41 -18.40
CA THR A 170 -4.66 9.63 -17.58
C THR A 170 -6.02 10.28 -17.69
N LYS A 171 -6.75 10.02 -18.77
CA LYS A 171 -8.12 10.50 -19.02
C LYS A 171 -9.21 9.56 -18.49
N ALA A 172 -8.82 8.34 -18.15
CA ALA A 172 -9.73 7.27 -17.73
C ALA A 172 -9.85 7.16 -16.20
N VAL A 173 -9.04 7.88 -15.42
CA VAL A 173 -9.00 7.80 -13.96
C VAL A 173 -9.38 9.12 -13.28
N ASP A 174 -9.68 9.05 -11.99
CA ASP A 174 -9.98 10.24 -11.18
C ASP A 174 -8.69 11.02 -10.87
N VAL A 175 -7.58 10.32 -10.55
CA VAL A 175 -6.26 10.94 -10.31
C VAL A 175 -5.17 10.24 -11.13
N ALA A 176 -4.44 11.01 -11.92
CA ALA A 176 -3.26 10.54 -12.65
C ALA A 176 -1.97 11.02 -11.96
N ILE A 177 -1.12 10.07 -11.57
CA ILE A 177 0.20 10.32 -10.97
C ILE A 177 1.24 10.10 -12.07
N VAL A 178 1.86 11.18 -12.54
CA VAL A 178 2.70 11.17 -13.75
C VAL A 178 4.15 11.59 -13.43
N PRO A 179 4.98 10.73 -12.81
CA PRO A 179 6.41 11.00 -12.63
C PRO A 179 7.13 10.93 -13.98
N VAL A 180 7.46 12.07 -14.55
CA VAL A 180 8.19 12.16 -15.83
C VAL A 180 9.67 11.93 -15.57
N VAL A 181 10.13 10.68 -15.72
CA VAL A 181 11.52 10.26 -15.45
C VAL A 181 12.47 10.45 -16.65
N GLY A 182 11.95 10.94 -17.79
CA GLY A 182 12.69 11.04 -19.03
C GLY A 182 12.93 9.70 -19.74
N PRO A 183 13.65 9.70 -20.89
CA PRO A 183 13.99 8.48 -21.61
C PRO A 183 14.83 7.53 -20.76
N GLU A 184 14.63 6.24 -20.91
CA GLU A 184 15.38 5.21 -20.17
C GLU A 184 16.86 5.15 -20.60
N ALA A 185 17.73 4.66 -19.73
CA ALA A 185 19.14 4.46 -20.06
C ALA A 185 19.34 3.47 -21.24
N ILE A 186 18.42 2.53 -21.39
CA ILE A 186 18.26 1.72 -22.60
C ILE A 186 16.86 1.98 -23.13
N THR A 187 16.75 2.49 -24.32
CA THR A 187 15.50 2.92 -24.96
C THR A 187 14.39 1.87 -24.83
N GLY A 188 13.22 2.29 -24.34
CA GLY A 188 12.06 1.43 -24.15
C GLY A 188 12.14 0.48 -22.95
N SER A 189 13.25 0.41 -22.21
CA SER A 189 13.42 -0.52 -21.08
C SER A 189 12.80 0.03 -19.79
N THR A 190 11.49 0.19 -19.75
CA THR A 190 10.71 0.83 -18.67
C THR A 190 10.73 0.08 -17.34
N ARG A 191 11.40 -1.07 -17.26
CA ARG A 191 11.69 -1.76 -15.99
C ARG A 191 12.71 -1.01 -15.13
N MET A 192 13.41 0.02 -15.67
CA MET A 192 14.48 0.77 -15.01
C MET A 192 13.92 2.01 -14.29
N LYS A 193 14.11 3.24 -14.81
CA LYS A 193 13.66 4.48 -14.13
C LYS A 193 12.16 4.52 -13.88
N ALA A 194 11.36 4.15 -14.88
CA ALA A 194 9.91 4.09 -14.72
C ALA A 194 9.48 3.10 -13.63
N GLY A 195 10.06 1.88 -13.65
CA GLY A 195 9.83 0.89 -12.59
C GLY A 195 10.24 1.38 -11.20
N THR A 196 11.40 2.06 -11.10
CA THR A 196 11.86 2.65 -9.84
C THR A 196 10.89 3.72 -9.32
N ALA A 197 10.41 4.62 -10.20
CA ALA A 197 9.41 5.63 -9.83
C ALA A 197 8.10 4.98 -9.34
N GLN A 198 7.61 3.96 -10.06
CA GLN A 198 6.42 3.21 -9.68
C GLN A 198 6.58 2.57 -8.30
N LYS A 199 7.72 1.91 -8.04
CA LYS A 199 8.03 1.31 -6.73
C LYS A 199 8.01 2.33 -5.61
N LEU A 200 8.62 3.49 -5.78
CA LEU A 200 8.63 4.56 -4.78
C LEU A 200 7.21 5.04 -4.47
N ILE A 201 6.39 5.26 -5.49
CA ILE A 201 5.01 5.73 -5.33
C ILE A 201 4.13 4.66 -4.68
N LEU A 202 4.23 3.40 -5.10
CA LEU A 202 3.46 2.29 -4.49
C LEU A 202 3.75 2.15 -3.01
N ASN A 203 5.04 2.11 -2.61
CA ASN A 203 5.42 2.06 -1.21
C ASN A 203 4.93 3.29 -0.42
N THR A 204 4.90 4.47 -1.03
CA THR A 204 4.39 5.69 -0.41
C THR A 204 2.88 5.58 -0.18
N ILE A 205 2.12 5.13 -1.20
CA ILE A 205 0.67 4.95 -1.11
C ILE A 205 0.32 3.96 0.00
N SER A 206 0.86 2.75 -0.05
CA SER A 206 0.52 1.70 0.91
C SER A 206 0.94 2.07 2.33
N THR A 207 2.17 2.58 2.51
CA THR A 207 2.67 2.96 3.84
C THR A 207 1.86 4.10 4.45
N ILE A 208 1.58 5.17 3.71
CA ILE A 208 0.80 6.30 4.25
C ILE A 208 -0.65 5.89 4.47
N ALA A 209 -1.24 5.04 3.62
CA ALA A 209 -2.57 4.50 3.86
C ALA A 209 -2.62 3.75 5.21
N MET A 210 -1.65 2.88 5.50
CA MET A 210 -1.57 2.18 6.79
C MET A 210 -1.34 3.14 7.96
N ILE A 211 -0.53 4.20 7.79
CA ILE A 211 -0.35 5.25 8.82
C ILE A 211 -1.70 5.94 9.11
N ARG A 212 -2.43 6.35 8.08
CA ARG A 212 -3.74 7.03 8.20
C ARG A 212 -4.80 6.14 8.84
N LEU A 213 -4.74 4.84 8.58
CA LEU A 213 -5.62 3.84 9.21
C LEU A 213 -5.21 3.51 10.66
N GLY A 214 -4.11 4.07 11.19
CA GLY A 214 -3.71 3.93 12.58
C GLY A 214 -2.84 2.71 12.91
N TYR A 215 -2.26 2.04 11.90
CA TYR A 215 -1.40 0.86 12.10
C TYR A 215 0.04 1.20 12.50
N VAL A 216 0.37 2.47 12.66
CA VAL A 216 1.72 2.95 12.99
C VAL A 216 1.64 3.98 14.13
N ASN A 217 2.52 3.87 15.14
CA ASN A 217 2.70 4.87 16.18
C ASN A 217 4.09 5.51 16.07
N GLY A 218 4.16 6.82 15.88
CA GLY A 218 5.39 7.51 15.49
C GLY A 218 5.93 6.94 14.17
N ASN A 219 7.08 6.28 14.19
CA ASN A 219 7.64 5.54 13.05
C ASN A 219 7.75 4.03 13.31
N ARG A 220 6.99 3.50 14.28
CA ARG A 220 7.04 2.09 14.70
C ARG A 220 5.77 1.35 14.28
N MET A 221 5.98 0.16 13.73
CA MET A 221 4.91 -0.78 13.37
C MET A 221 4.36 -1.43 14.65
N THR A 222 3.30 -0.89 15.22
CA THR A 222 2.69 -1.41 16.45
C THR A 222 1.74 -2.58 16.20
N ASN A 223 1.26 -2.74 14.98
CA ASN A 223 0.30 -3.78 14.59
C ASN A 223 0.92 -5.06 14.01
N MET A 224 2.23 -5.27 14.17
CA MET A 224 2.88 -6.47 13.64
C MET A 224 2.62 -7.72 14.49
N LYS A 225 2.43 -8.87 13.84
CA LYS A 225 2.44 -10.19 14.50
C LYS A 225 3.87 -10.67 14.69
N THR A 226 4.21 -11.14 15.91
CA THR A 226 5.57 -11.63 16.23
C THR A 226 5.74 -13.11 15.87
N SER A 227 5.56 -13.45 14.59
CA SER A 227 5.48 -14.82 14.10
C SER A 227 6.82 -15.57 13.98
N ASN A 228 7.95 -14.87 14.07
CA ASN A 228 9.30 -15.47 14.05
C ASN A 228 10.23 -14.78 15.05
N GLU A 229 11.41 -15.35 15.31
CA GLU A 229 12.37 -14.88 16.31
C GLU A 229 12.76 -13.41 16.09
N LYS A 230 13.13 -13.03 14.88
CA LYS A 230 13.46 -11.63 14.52
C LYS A 230 12.29 -10.65 14.80
N LEU A 231 11.07 -11.08 14.54
CA LEU A 231 9.87 -10.27 14.81
C LEU A 231 9.54 -10.21 16.30
N ARG A 232 9.82 -11.29 17.08
CA ARG A 232 9.70 -11.28 18.54
C ARG A 232 10.67 -10.31 19.19
N GLU A 233 11.95 -10.35 18.82
CA GLU A 233 12.94 -9.39 19.30
C GLU A 233 12.56 -7.95 18.97
N ARG A 234 12.04 -7.70 17.76
CA ARG A 234 11.54 -6.39 17.35
C ARG A 234 10.35 -5.98 18.20
N GLY A 235 9.37 -6.88 18.39
CA GLY A 235 8.20 -6.66 19.22
C GLY A 235 8.57 -6.31 20.66
N LEU A 236 9.52 -7.03 21.26
CA LEU A 236 10.03 -6.75 22.59
C LEU A 236 10.65 -5.35 22.69
N ARG A 237 11.51 -4.96 21.74
CA ARG A 237 12.10 -3.61 21.69
C ARG A 237 11.03 -2.51 21.57
N ILE A 238 10.03 -2.73 20.73
CA ILE A 238 8.91 -1.78 20.57
C ILE A 238 8.16 -1.69 21.90
N LEU A 239 7.81 -2.82 22.50
CA LEU A 239 7.07 -2.86 23.77
C LEU A 239 7.82 -2.12 24.89
N MET A 240 9.11 -2.38 25.06
CA MET A 240 9.96 -1.66 26.02
C MET A 240 9.93 -0.13 25.76
N THR A 241 10.05 0.28 24.50
CA THR A 241 10.05 1.70 24.13
C THR A 241 8.71 2.37 24.38
N GLU A 242 7.60 1.70 24.06
CA GLU A 242 6.24 2.23 24.20
C GLU A 242 5.74 2.25 25.65
N THR A 243 6.25 1.35 26.50
CA THR A 243 5.75 1.15 27.87
C THR A 243 6.71 1.66 28.92
N GLY A 244 8.00 1.82 28.60
CA GLY A 244 9.07 2.10 29.56
C GLY A 244 9.42 0.91 30.45
N LEU A 245 8.91 -0.30 30.16
CA LEU A 245 9.21 -1.50 30.94
C LEU A 245 10.62 -2.00 30.67
N GLU A 246 11.27 -2.54 31.72
CA GLU A 246 12.51 -3.31 31.59
C GLU A 246 12.28 -4.63 30.83
N ALA A 247 13.35 -5.18 30.24
CA ALA A 247 13.28 -6.34 29.35
C ALA A 247 12.53 -7.55 29.95
N ALA A 248 12.76 -7.88 31.22
CA ALA A 248 12.10 -9.01 31.88
C ALA A 248 10.58 -8.80 32.01
N ALA A 249 10.14 -7.60 32.39
CA ALA A 249 8.73 -7.27 32.53
C ALA A 249 8.03 -7.16 31.16
N ALA A 250 8.72 -6.63 30.15
CA ALA A 250 8.21 -6.56 28.80
C ALA A 250 8.10 -7.96 28.17
N SER A 251 9.05 -8.87 28.44
CA SER A 251 8.98 -10.27 27.98
C SER A 251 7.80 -10.99 28.61
N ALA A 252 7.61 -10.89 29.92
CA ALA A 252 6.47 -11.48 30.61
C ALA A 252 5.13 -10.96 30.08
N LEU A 253 5.01 -9.64 29.85
CA LEU A 253 3.81 -9.04 29.27
C LEU A 253 3.55 -9.54 27.84
N LEU A 254 4.60 -9.74 27.03
CA LEU A 254 4.46 -10.27 25.67
C LEU A 254 4.05 -11.76 25.68
N GLU A 255 4.55 -12.54 26.67
CA GLU A 255 4.14 -13.93 26.88
C GLU A 255 2.69 -14.01 27.33
N ASP A 256 2.25 -13.18 28.27
CA ASP A 256 0.85 -13.08 28.73
C ASP A 256 -0.10 -12.70 27.58
N ALA A 257 0.40 -11.96 26.60
CA ALA A 257 -0.30 -11.58 25.38
C ALA A 257 -0.20 -12.63 24.25
N GLU A 258 0.31 -13.84 24.51
CA GLU A 258 0.57 -14.89 23.50
C GLU A 258 1.37 -14.38 22.31
N HIS A 259 2.37 -13.56 22.56
CA HIS A 259 3.25 -12.96 21.57
C HIS A 259 2.57 -12.01 20.57
N ASP A 260 1.36 -11.52 20.88
CA ASP A 260 0.73 -10.44 20.10
C ASP A 260 1.08 -9.07 20.73
N LEU A 261 1.91 -8.31 20.02
CA LEU A 261 2.38 -6.98 20.47
C LEU A 261 1.21 -6.02 20.69
N ARG A 262 0.14 -6.11 19.89
CA ARG A 262 -1.04 -5.24 19.99
C ARG A 262 -1.77 -5.48 21.30
N ILE A 263 -2.00 -6.76 21.61
CA ILE A 263 -2.63 -7.19 22.88
C ILE A 263 -1.80 -6.70 24.06
N ALA A 264 -0.47 -6.95 24.04
CA ALA A 264 0.44 -6.51 25.08
C ALA A 264 0.39 -4.98 25.31
N LEU A 265 0.37 -4.19 24.23
CA LEU A 265 0.29 -2.74 24.32
C LEU A 265 -1.05 -2.27 24.93
N VAL A 266 -2.18 -2.86 24.51
CA VAL A 266 -3.50 -2.52 25.07
C VAL A 266 -3.60 -2.96 26.53
N MET A 267 -3.15 -4.16 26.89
CA MET A 267 -3.09 -4.62 28.30
C MET A 267 -2.34 -3.62 29.16
N HIS A 268 -1.15 -3.20 28.73
CA HIS A 268 -0.34 -2.25 29.49
C HIS A 268 -0.97 -0.88 29.61
N ARG A 269 -1.41 -0.29 28.46
CA ARG A 269 -1.94 1.08 28.42
C ARG A 269 -3.29 1.23 29.10
N ALA A 270 -4.19 0.26 28.91
CA ALA A 270 -5.53 0.27 29.48
C ALA A 270 -5.61 -0.36 30.89
N LYS A 271 -4.55 -1.01 31.36
CA LYS A 271 -4.51 -1.75 32.64
C LYS A 271 -5.58 -2.84 32.73
N VAL A 272 -5.75 -3.59 31.66
CA VAL A 272 -6.76 -4.67 31.56
C VAL A 272 -6.08 -6.02 31.29
N GLY A 273 -6.80 -7.11 31.58
CA GLY A 273 -6.34 -8.46 31.20
C GLY A 273 -6.48 -8.71 29.70
N ARG A 274 -5.85 -9.80 29.22
CA ARG A 274 -5.77 -10.21 27.84
C ARG A 274 -7.12 -10.25 27.13
N ASP A 275 -8.12 -10.97 27.70
CA ASP A 275 -9.45 -11.11 27.07
C ASP A 275 -10.15 -9.77 26.81
N SER A 276 -9.92 -8.78 27.71
CA SER A 276 -10.49 -7.45 27.56
C SER A 276 -9.74 -6.63 26.51
N ALA A 277 -8.41 -6.80 26.40
CA ALA A 277 -7.58 -6.18 25.37
C ALA A 277 -7.92 -6.74 23.98
N GLU A 278 -8.11 -8.06 23.86
CA GLU A 278 -8.48 -8.74 22.61
C GLU A 278 -9.84 -8.26 22.10
N ARG A 279 -10.87 -8.26 22.96
CA ARG A 279 -12.19 -7.69 22.60
C ARG A 279 -12.14 -6.21 22.22
N ALA A 280 -11.28 -5.43 22.84
CA ALA A 280 -11.12 -4.02 22.51
C ALA A 280 -10.46 -3.83 21.14
N LEU A 281 -9.46 -4.65 20.80
CA LEU A 281 -8.81 -4.67 19.51
C LEU A 281 -9.76 -5.10 18.38
N GLU A 282 -10.54 -6.15 18.61
CA GLU A 282 -11.59 -6.58 17.68
C GLU A 282 -12.59 -5.46 17.40
N GLY A 283 -12.99 -4.72 18.44
CA GLY A 283 -13.91 -3.58 18.32
C GLY A 283 -13.29 -2.32 17.71
N SER A 284 -11.99 -2.27 17.48
CA SER A 284 -11.24 -1.13 16.91
C SER A 284 -10.49 -1.48 15.64
N ALA A 285 -10.95 -2.51 14.91
CA ALA A 285 -10.28 -3.04 13.71
C ALA A 285 -8.77 -3.31 13.93
N PHE A 286 -8.42 -3.77 15.13
CA PHE A 286 -7.06 -4.08 15.57
C PHE A 286 -6.10 -2.88 15.65
N VAL A 287 -6.61 -1.65 15.68
CA VAL A 287 -5.82 -0.44 15.91
C VAL A 287 -5.60 -0.24 17.40
N VAL A 288 -4.34 -0.28 17.84
CA VAL A 288 -3.96 -0.26 19.27
C VAL A 288 -4.41 1.02 19.99
N ASP A 289 -4.26 2.17 19.38
CA ASP A 289 -4.62 3.45 20.00
C ASP A 289 -6.14 3.60 20.15
N ASP A 290 -6.92 3.16 19.17
CA ASP A 290 -8.38 3.18 19.21
C ASP A 290 -8.91 2.18 20.25
N ALA A 291 -8.32 0.97 20.34
CA ALA A 291 -8.64 -0.01 21.36
C ALA A 291 -8.42 0.52 22.77
N HIS A 292 -7.29 1.20 23.00
CA HIS A 292 -6.97 1.82 24.29
C HIS A 292 -7.99 2.91 24.67
N CYS A 293 -8.34 3.78 23.73
CA CYS A 293 -9.34 4.83 23.93
C CYS A 293 -10.73 4.22 24.24
N GLY A 294 -11.14 3.21 23.52
CA GLY A 294 -12.42 2.51 23.73
C GLY A 294 -12.54 1.85 25.11
N VAL A 295 -11.45 1.27 25.65
CA VAL A 295 -11.44 0.73 27.03
C VAL A 295 -11.59 1.85 28.06
N ARG A 296 -10.87 2.95 27.90
CA ARG A 296 -10.97 4.10 28.82
C ARG A 296 -12.35 4.74 28.82
N GLN A 297 -12.99 4.87 27.68
CA GLN A 297 -14.36 5.42 27.59
C GLN A 297 -15.38 4.52 28.27
N ARG A 298 -15.28 3.18 28.14
CA ARG A 298 -16.18 2.24 28.83
C ARG A 298 -15.95 2.23 30.35
N ALA A 299 -14.71 2.41 30.79
CA ALA A 299 -14.40 2.55 32.22
C ALA A 299 -14.85 3.89 32.80
N GLY A 300 -14.83 4.98 32.00
CA GLY A 300 -15.35 6.30 32.38
C GLY A 300 -16.86 6.41 32.28
N ALA A 301 -17.51 5.71 31.34
CA ALA A 301 -18.96 5.69 31.17
C ALA A 301 -19.71 4.90 32.25
N ALA A 302 -19.01 4.08 33.05
CA ALA A 302 -19.55 3.56 34.30
C ALA A 302 -19.70 4.65 35.39
N GLY A 303 -19.29 5.89 35.09
CA GLY A 303 -19.33 7.05 35.98
C GLY A 303 -20.06 8.31 35.46
N ASP A 304 -20.46 8.36 34.17
CA ASP A 304 -21.09 9.57 33.61
C ASP A 304 -21.95 9.32 32.36
N GLU A 305 -23.23 9.58 32.40
CA GLU A 305 -24.22 9.27 31.35
C GLU A 305 -24.32 10.31 30.21
N ASN A 306 -23.28 11.09 29.88
CA ASN A 306 -23.44 12.20 28.94
C ASN A 306 -22.37 12.31 27.85
N SER A 307 -22.25 11.30 26.94
CA SER A 307 -21.42 11.42 25.70
C SER A 307 -21.94 10.66 24.50
N ALA A 308 -23.22 10.77 24.16
CA ALA A 308 -23.85 10.04 23.04
C ALA A 308 -23.43 10.47 21.62
N GLY A 309 -22.74 11.61 21.46
CA GLY A 309 -22.44 12.18 20.13
C GLY A 309 -21.14 11.69 19.44
N HIS A 310 -20.18 11.13 20.18
CA HIS A 310 -18.89 10.71 19.65
C HIS A 310 -18.84 9.22 19.27
N VAL A 311 -19.69 8.42 19.90
CA VAL A 311 -19.78 6.96 19.73
C VAL A 311 -20.28 6.56 18.33
N GLN A 312 -21.15 7.36 17.69
CA GLN A 312 -21.72 7.02 16.37
C GLN A 312 -20.73 7.12 15.19
N ARG A 313 -19.65 7.90 15.30
CA ARG A 313 -18.64 7.98 14.21
C ARG A 313 -17.62 6.85 14.28
N LEU A 314 -17.34 6.31 15.45
CA LEU A 314 -16.41 5.20 15.66
C LEU A 314 -17.01 3.86 15.17
N THR A 315 -18.29 3.60 15.42
CA THR A 315 -18.95 2.32 15.10
C THR A 315 -19.07 2.01 13.60
N ALA A 316 -19.21 3.01 12.73
CA ALA A 316 -19.28 2.79 11.28
C ALA A 316 -17.90 2.46 10.68
N ARG A 317 -16.84 3.11 11.18
CA ARG A 317 -15.44 2.84 10.81
C ARG A 317 -15.02 1.44 11.28
N ASP A 318 -15.33 1.11 12.53
CA ASP A 318 -14.96 -0.16 13.16
C ASP A 318 -15.59 -1.36 12.48
N GLN A 319 -16.87 -1.31 12.11
CA GLN A 319 -17.57 -2.37 11.38
C GLN A 319 -17.02 -2.57 9.96
N ALA A 320 -16.58 -1.51 9.31
CA ALA A 320 -16.01 -1.58 7.98
C ALA A 320 -14.62 -2.22 7.98
N LEU A 321 -13.76 -1.87 8.96
CA LEU A 321 -12.39 -2.39 9.06
C LEU A 321 -12.32 -3.81 9.64
N GLN A 322 -13.29 -4.24 10.48
CA GLN A 322 -13.41 -5.62 10.98
C GLN A 322 -13.54 -6.67 9.86
N ARG A 323 -13.99 -6.26 8.69
CA ARG A 323 -14.08 -7.14 7.51
C ARG A 323 -12.72 -7.64 7.02
N TRP A 324 -11.63 -6.94 7.37
CA TRP A 324 -10.29 -7.14 6.81
C TRP A 324 -9.22 -7.47 7.86
N ALA A 325 -9.57 -7.52 9.12
CA ALA A 325 -8.72 -8.00 10.21
C ALA A 325 -8.83 -9.51 10.37
#